data_9ce0f8d98518dbd91be2383dd4b0cf15
#
_entry.id   9ce0f8d98518dbd91be2383dd4b0cf15
#
_cell.length_a   1.000
_cell.length_b   1.000
_cell.length_c   1.000
_cell.angle_alpha   90.00
_cell.angle_beta   90.00
_cell.angle_gamma   90.00
#
_symmetry.space_group_name_H-M   'P 1'
#
loop_
_entity.id
_entity.type
_entity.pdbx_description
1 polymer ?
#
loop_
_entity_poly.entity_id
_entity_poly.type
_entity_poly.pdbx_seq_one_letter_code
_entity_poly.pdbx_strand_id
1 'polypeptide(L)'
;RLGQVVAEKLKKDTSVEELSYLMVGRQIANRVIPEKETKEVLLEVKDLTLKGEHDKNILNKVNLHIKKGEIVGIAGVSGNGQSELIRCITGLEKVDGGKVTIDKKDITNKTVMNIREAGIAHIPEDRYMWGSAPEATLAENALMGFEDTKEFSKRGILNIQKVTSHAKELISKFLVKADSPSQKIKELSGGNAQKLIVAREMAMETPLIIACEPTRGIDIGAIEFIHDQLVAKRNSGDSVLLVSSELSEIMDLSDRIYVIYDGEIVGEFKRGSIDEKALGLLMVGGKNNEK
;
A
#
# COMPACT_ATOMS: atom_id res chain seq x y z
N ARG A 1 23.02 4.46 -16.58
CA ARG A 1 22.47 3.27 -15.89
C ARG A 1 23.60 2.36 -15.47
N LEU A 2 23.63 1.91 -14.22
CA LEU A 2 24.77 1.14 -13.68
C LEU A 2 26.13 1.83 -13.85
N GLY A 3 26.17 3.14 -13.65
CA GLY A 3 27.39 3.95 -13.84
C GLY A 3 27.74 4.29 -15.29
N GLN A 4 26.90 3.90 -16.25
CA GLN A 4 27.11 4.20 -17.69
C GLN A 4 26.06 5.19 -18.20
N VAL A 5 26.49 6.12 -19.03
CA VAL A 5 25.61 6.97 -19.83
C VAL A 5 25.03 6.11 -20.96
N VAL A 6 23.70 5.97 -21.00
CA VAL A 6 22.99 5.15 -22.02
C VAL A 6 22.55 5.94 -23.21
N ALA A 7 22.32 7.24 -23.08
CA ALA A 7 22.01 8.15 -24.18
C ALA A 7 22.24 9.61 -23.76
N GLU A 8 22.43 10.48 -24.75
CA GLU A 8 22.37 11.93 -24.63
C GLU A 8 21.31 12.43 -25.61
N LYS A 9 20.33 13.22 -25.13
CA LYS A 9 19.20 13.70 -25.93
C LYS A 9 18.96 15.18 -25.71
N LEU A 10 18.62 15.89 -26.75
CA LEU A 10 18.11 17.27 -26.64
C LEU A 10 16.63 17.20 -26.25
N LYS A 11 16.17 18.14 -25.41
CA LYS A 11 14.76 18.20 -24.97
C LYS A 11 13.74 18.15 -26.11
N LYS A 12 14.07 18.76 -27.26
CA LYS A 12 13.20 18.80 -28.46
C LYS A 12 13.13 17.48 -29.22
N ASP A 13 14.10 16.56 -29.02
CA ASP A 13 14.27 15.32 -29.78
C ASP A 13 13.98 14.09 -28.93
N THR A 14 13.25 14.25 -27.83
CA THR A 14 12.87 13.14 -26.92
C THR A 14 11.46 13.33 -26.36
N SER A 15 10.85 12.22 -25.93
CA SER A 15 9.58 12.21 -25.21
C SER A 15 9.75 11.67 -23.79
N VAL A 16 8.70 11.82 -22.94
CA VAL A 16 8.68 11.26 -21.60
C VAL A 16 8.80 9.74 -21.64
N GLU A 17 8.14 9.10 -22.61
CA GLU A 17 8.16 7.66 -22.82
C GLU A 17 9.55 7.16 -23.22
N GLU A 18 10.23 7.87 -24.13
CA GLU A 18 11.59 7.53 -24.54
C GLU A 18 12.57 7.69 -23.37
N LEU A 19 12.48 8.79 -22.60
CA LEU A 19 13.31 8.99 -21.42
C LEU A 19 13.08 7.89 -20.39
N SER A 20 11.83 7.55 -20.11
CA SER A 20 11.45 6.46 -19.21
C SER A 20 12.04 5.13 -19.67
N TYR A 21 11.94 4.82 -20.97
CA TYR A 21 12.58 3.64 -21.56
C TYR A 21 14.09 3.62 -21.37
N LEU A 22 14.76 4.73 -21.64
CA LEU A 22 16.22 4.85 -21.49
C LEU A 22 16.65 4.70 -20.01
N MET A 23 15.88 5.23 -19.08
CA MET A 23 16.13 5.13 -17.63
C MET A 23 15.93 3.69 -17.11
N VAL A 24 14.81 3.07 -17.47
CA VAL A 24 14.41 1.72 -16.97
C VAL A 24 15.09 0.62 -17.79
N GLY A 25 15.21 0.81 -19.12
CA GLY A 25 15.76 -0.16 -20.07
C GLY A 25 14.78 -1.15 -20.64
N ARG A 26 13.49 -0.93 -20.42
CA ARG A 26 12.35 -1.64 -21.00
C ARG A 26 11.19 -0.68 -21.22
N GLN A 27 10.28 -1.00 -22.12
CA GLN A 27 9.04 -0.23 -22.26
C GLN A 27 8.20 -0.35 -20.99
N ILE A 28 7.64 0.78 -20.54
CA ILE A 28 6.61 0.81 -19.52
C ILE A 28 5.34 0.34 -20.21
N ALA A 29 4.87 -0.85 -19.88
CA ALA A 29 3.65 -1.37 -20.47
C ALA A 29 2.43 -0.69 -19.84
N ASN A 30 1.51 -0.24 -20.69
CA ASN A 30 0.16 0.12 -20.20
C ASN A 30 -0.47 -1.13 -19.60
N ARG A 31 -0.66 -1.12 -18.27
CA ARG A 31 -1.30 -2.25 -17.58
C ARG A 31 -2.77 -2.31 -17.96
N VAL A 32 -3.16 -3.40 -18.56
CA VAL A 32 -4.57 -3.72 -18.70
C VAL A 32 -4.97 -4.55 -17.48
N ILE A 33 -5.70 -3.95 -16.56
CA ILE A 33 -6.30 -4.67 -15.42
C ILE A 33 -7.69 -5.10 -15.87
N PRO A 34 -7.96 -6.41 -16.08
CA PRO A 34 -9.25 -6.87 -16.55
C PRO A 34 -10.33 -6.57 -15.50
N GLU A 35 -11.51 -6.18 -15.98
CA GLU A 35 -12.67 -6.04 -15.09
C GLU A 35 -12.98 -7.39 -14.44
N LYS A 36 -13.28 -7.34 -13.14
CA LYS A 36 -13.66 -8.51 -12.36
C LYS A 36 -14.90 -8.17 -11.56
N GLU A 37 -16.00 -8.82 -11.83
CA GLU A 37 -17.18 -8.70 -10.99
C GLU A 37 -16.97 -9.47 -9.70
N THR A 38 -16.95 -8.76 -8.59
CA THR A 38 -16.90 -9.32 -7.26
C THR A 38 -18.10 -8.82 -6.45
N LYS A 39 -18.79 -9.72 -5.75
CA LYS A 39 -20.01 -9.37 -5.00
C LYS A 39 -19.81 -9.43 -3.50
N GLU A 40 -18.88 -10.24 -3.02
CA GLU A 40 -18.70 -10.48 -1.59
C GLU A 40 -17.83 -9.39 -0.96
N VAL A 41 -18.36 -8.73 0.08
CA VAL A 41 -17.65 -7.72 0.86
C VAL A 41 -16.65 -8.42 1.79
N LEU A 42 -15.38 -8.02 1.69
CA LEU A 42 -14.29 -8.47 2.55
C LEU A 42 -14.08 -7.55 3.73
N LEU A 43 -13.87 -6.25 3.48
CA LEU A 43 -13.75 -5.22 4.52
C LEU A 43 -14.95 -4.28 4.44
N GLU A 44 -15.53 -3.97 5.59
CA GLU A 44 -16.59 -2.97 5.71
C GLU A 44 -16.27 -2.01 6.84
N VAL A 45 -16.34 -0.72 6.54
CA VAL A 45 -16.20 0.39 7.49
C VAL A 45 -17.53 1.13 7.52
N LYS A 46 -18.14 1.23 8.71
CA LYS A 46 -19.43 1.88 8.91
C LYS A 46 -19.35 2.99 9.95
N ASP A 47 -19.78 4.19 9.57
CA ASP A 47 -19.92 5.38 10.41
C ASP A 47 -18.66 5.66 11.26
N LEU A 48 -17.47 5.36 10.71
CA LEU A 48 -16.21 5.47 11.44
C LEU A 48 -15.95 6.92 11.80
N THR A 49 -15.81 7.17 13.08
CA THR A 49 -15.63 8.51 13.63
C THR A 49 -14.41 8.53 14.53
N LEU A 50 -13.53 9.50 14.28
CA LEU A 50 -12.37 9.81 15.10
C LEU A 50 -12.42 11.27 15.48
N LYS A 51 -12.40 11.57 16.77
CA LYS A 51 -12.34 12.93 17.30
C LYS A 51 -10.90 13.40 17.38
N GLY A 52 -10.70 14.66 17.03
CA GLY A 52 -9.47 15.38 17.25
C GLY A 52 -9.55 16.29 18.49
N GLU A 53 -8.63 17.22 18.55
CA GLU A 53 -8.65 18.25 19.58
C GLU A 53 -9.88 19.16 19.43
N HIS A 54 -10.39 19.66 20.56
CA HIS A 54 -11.53 20.57 20.62
C HIS A 54 -12.84 20.03 20.01
N ASP A 55 -13.10 18.72 20.17
CA ASP A 55 -14.29 18.01 19.63
C ASP A 55 -14.51 18.12 18.11
N LYS A 56 -13.51 18.59 17.35
CA LYS A 56 -13.57 18.55 15.89
C LYS A 56 -13.30 17.10 15.43
N ASN A 57 -14.19 16.55 14.60
CA ASN A 57 -13.97 15.25 14.00
C ASN A 57 -12.81 15.32 12.98
N ILE A 58 -11.84 14.42 13.11
CA ILE A 58 -10.81 14.14 12.10
C ILE A 58 -11.38 13.21 11.03
N LEU A 59 -12.17 12.21 11.48
CA LEU A 59 -12.98 11.37 10.61
C LEU A 59 -14.44 11.51 11.02
N ASN A 60 -15.32 11.79 10.07
CA ASN A 60 -16.72 12.04 10.32
C ASN A 60 -17.60 11.03 9.58
N LYS A 61 -18.02 9.97 10.30
CA LYS A 61 -18.91 8.92 9.79
C LYS A 61 -18.47 8.34 8.44
N VAL A 62 -17.18 8.04 8.33
CA VAL A 62 -16.61 7.45 7.11
C VAL A 62 -17.25 6.08 6.85
N ASN A 63 -17.75 5.90 5.63
CA ASN A 63 -18.33 4.67 5.13
C ASN A 63 -17.62 4.23 3.88
N LEU A 64 -17.06 3.02 3.88
CA LEU A 64 -16.48 2.39 2.70
C LEU A 64 -16.53 0.86 2.81
N HIS A 65 -16.39 0.19 1.69
CA HIS A 65 -16.26 -1.25 1.66
C HIS A 65 -15.27 -1.70 0.58
N ILE A 66 -14.66 -2.86 0.78
CA ILE A 66 -13.77 -3.52 -0.17
C ILE A 66 -14.34 -4.90 -0.44
N LYS A 67 -14.50 -5.26 -1.71
CA LYS A 67 -14.93 -6.60 -2.14
C LYS A 67 -13.72 -7.49 -2.37
N LYS A 68 -13.92 -8.80 -2.28
CA LYS A 68 -12.86 -9.79 -2.57
C LYS A 68 -12.35 -9.65 -4.00
N GLY A 69 -11.04 -9.60 -4.17
CA GLY A 69 -10.39 -9.54 -5.48
C GLY A 69 -10.50 -8.19 -6.18
N GLU A 70 -10.65 -7.07 -5.45
CA GLU A 70 -10.58 -5.72 -6.02
C GLU A 70 -9.43 -4.90 -5.43
N ILE A 71 -8.96 -3.93 -6.21
CA ILE A 71 -8.14 -2.82 -5.72
C ILE A 71 -9.06 -1.62 -5.51
N VAL A 72 -9.18 -1.15 -4.28
CA VAL A 72 -9.90 0.08 -3.93
C VAL A 72 -8.89 1.17 -3.65
N GLY A 73 -8.95 2.27 -4.39
CA GLY A 73 -8.13 3.45 -4.17
C GLY A 73 -8.81 4.45 -3.23
N ILE A 74 -8.03 5.12 -2.39
CA ILE A 74 -8.47 6.32 -1.66
C ILE A 74 -7.68 7.50 -2.18
N ALA A 75 -8.35 8.41 -2.87
CA ALA A 75 -7.80 9.66 -3.35
C ALA A 75 -8.10 10.80 -2.37
N GLY A 76 -7.13 11.65 -2.11
CA GLY A 76 -7.27 12.82 -1.25
C GLY A 76 -5.94 13.55 -1.10
N VAL A 77 -5.98 14.83 -0.75
CA VAL A 77 -4.78 15.61 -0.42
C VAL A 77 -4.35 15.28 1.01
N SER A 78 -3.04 15.19 1.27
CA SER A 78 -2.51 14.94 2.63
C SER A 78 -3.17 15.83 3.68
N GLY A 79 -3.55 15.22 4.81
CA GLY A 79 -4.24 15.90 5.91
C GLY A 79 -5.77 15.86 5.84
N ASN A 80 -6.34 15.18 4.84
CA ASN A 80 -7.80 15.02 4.73
C ASN A 80 -8.35 13.78 5.46
N GLY A 81 -7.52 13.08 6.27
CA GLY A 81 -7.96 11.96 7.10
C GLY A 81 -7.56 10.57 6.59
N GLN A 82 -6.80 10.46 5.47
CA GLN A 82 -6.37 9.16 4.93
C GLN A 82 -5.52 8.38 5.94
N SER A 83 -4.47 9.02 6.49
CA SER A 83 -3.56 8.38 7.45
C SER A 83 -4.29 7.96 8.72
N GLU A 84 -5.21 8.79 9.21
CA GLU A 84 -6.04 8.50 10.38
C GLU A 84 -6.97 7.33 10.12
N LEU A 85 -7.62 7.29 8.95
CA LEU A 85 -8.49 6.18 8.54
C LEU A 85 -7.72 4.86 8.55
N ILE A 86 -6.52 4.84 7.98
CA ILE A 86 -5.69 3.64 7.95
C ILE A 86 -5.22 3.25 9.36
N ARG A 87 -4.80 4.20 10.19
CA ARG A 87 -4.42 3.92 11.59
C ARG A 87 -5.57 3.31 12.38
N CYS A 88 -6.80 3.81 12.17
CA CYS A 88 -8.00 3.24 12.78
C CYS A 88 -8.28 1.80 12.31
N ILE A 89 -8.20 1.54 10.99
CA ILE A 89 -8.46 0.20 10.43
C ILE A 89 -7.39 -0.79 10.88
N THR A 90 -6.13 -0.36 10.99
CA THR A 90 -4.99 -1.21 11.38
C THR A 90 -4.79 -1.35 12.89
N GLY A 91 -5.60 -0.64 13.71
CA GLY A 91 -5.53 -0.71 15.18
C GLY A 91 -4.41 0.10 15.81
N LEU A 92 -3.75 0.96 15.04
CA LEU A 92 -2.75 1.91 15.54
C LEU A 92 -3.41 3.10 16.24
N GLU A 93 -4.69 3.35 15.98
CA GLU A 93 -5.48 4.38 16.62
C GLU A 93 -6.88 3.86 16.95
N LYS A 94 -7.43 4.27 18.10
CA LYS A 94 -8.76 3.86 18.53
C LYS A 94 -9.82 4.82 18.02
N VAL A 95 -10.89 4.28 17.48
CA VAL A 95 -12.04 5.06 17.01
C VAL A 95 -12.99 5.41 18.16
N ASP A 96 -13.61 6.59 18.08
CA ASP A 96 -14.64 7.04 19.02
C ASP A 96 -16.02 6.50 18.67
N GLY A 97 -16.25 6.14 17.40
CA GLY A 97 -17.53 5.60 16.94
C GLY A 97 -17.40 4.84 15.63
N GLY A 98 -18.47 4.13 15.31
CA GLY A 98 -18.53 3.32 14.10
C GLY A 98 -17.98 1.90 14.28
N LYS A 99 -17.83 1.20 13.16
CA LYS A 99 -17.48 -0.21 13.15
C LYS A 99 -16.60 -0.56 11.96
N VAL A 100 -15.60 -1.44 12.18
CA VAL A 100 -14.78 -2.05 11.14
C VAL A 100 -14.93 -3.56 11.22
N THR A 101 -15.26 -4.19 10.09
CA THR A 101 -15.34 -5.65 10.01
C THR A 101 -14.53 -6.18 8.83
N ILE A 102 -13.87 -7.32 8.99
CA ILE A 102 -13.23 -8.08 7.93
C ILE A 102 -13.79 -9.50 7.90
N ASP A 103 -14.23 -9.95 6.73
CA ASP A 103 -14.91 -11.24 6.56
C ASP A 103 -16.00 -11.48 7.65
N LYS A 104 -16.81 -10.43 7.88
CA LYS A 104 -17.89 -10.38 8.91
C LYS A 104 -17.40 -10.40 10.36
N LYS A 105 -16.10 -10.51 10.63
CA LYS A 105 -15.53 -10.45 11.98
C LYS A 105 -15.29 -8.99 12.37
N ASP A 106 -15.74 -8.61 13.57
CA ASP A 106 -15.53 -7.28 14.12
C ASP A 106 -14.09 -7.13 14.61
N ILE A 107 -13.38 -6.17 14.01
CA ILE A 107 -12.00 -5.81 14.35
C ILE A 107 -11.88 -4.41 14.96
N THR A 108 -13.00 -3.76 15.26
CA THR A 108 -13.05 -2.40 15.83
C THR A 108 -12.26 -2.33 17.13
N ASN A 109 -11.31 -1.40 17.21
CA ASN A 109 -10.45 -1.17 18.37
C ASN A 109 -9.68 -2.41 18.88
N LYS A 110 -9.50 -3.42 18.03
CA LYS A 110 -8.63 -4.56 18.34
C LYS A 110 -7.16 -4.15 18.26
N THR A 111 -6.30 -4.97 18.85
CA THR A 111 -4.84 -4.76 18.77
C THR A 111 -4.35 -5.01 17.33
N VAL A 112 -3.22 -4.41 16.97
CA VAL A 112 -2.56 -4.62 15.66
C VAL A 112 -2.37 -6.12 15.39
N MET A 113 -1.93 -6.90 16.39
CA MET A 113 -1.75 -8.36 16.24
C MET A 113 -3.07 -9.06 15.88
N ASN A 114 -4.17 -8.79 16.60
CA ASN A 114 -5.48 -9.40 16.29
C ASN A 114 -5.99 -9.02 14.89
N ILE A 115 -5.69 -7.80 14.43
CA ILE A 115 -6.08 -7.33 13.10
C ILE A 115 -5.25 -8.04 12.02
N ARG A 116 -3.94 -8.21 12.25
CA ARG A 116 -3.08 -9.01 11.36
C ARG A 116 -3.54 -10.48 11.29
N GLU A 117 -3.85 -11.09 12.42
CA GLU A 117 -4.43 -12.45 12.50
C GLU A 117 -5.80 -12.56 11.81
N ALA A 118 -6.59 -11.49 11.80
CA ALA A 118 -7.85 -11.43 11.07
C ALA A 118 -7.67 -11.35 9.54
N GLY A 119 -6.44 -11.12 9.05
CA GLY A 119 -6.10 -11.18 7.63
C GLY A 119 -5.80 -9.84 6.98
N ILE A 120 -5.25 -8.87 7.71
CA ILE A 120 -4.83 -7.58 7.17
C ILE A 120 -3.30 -7.46 7.25
N ALA A 121 -2.63 -7.29 6.10
CA ALA A 121 -1.25 -6.84 6.01
C ALA A 121 -1.21 -5.33 5.72
N HIS A 122 -0.14 -4.64 6.11
CA HIS A 122 -0.04 -3.20 5.99
C HIS A 122 1.35 -2.74 5.54
N ILE A 123 1.43 -2.09 4.39
CA ILE A 123 2.59 -1.34 3.92
C ILE A 123 2.38 0.12 4.37
N PRO A 124 3.15 0.63 5.34
CA PRO A 124 2.93 1.97 5.88
C PRO A 124 3.50 3.07 4.96
N GLU A 125 2.98 4.29 5.13
CA GLU A 125 3.38 5.46 4.34
C GLU A 125 4.84 5.89 4.53
N ASP A 126 5.38 5.74 5.76
CA ASP A 126 6.78 6.00 6.05
C ASP A 126 7.52 4.69 6.31
N ARG A 127 8.38 4.33 5.35
CA ARG A 127 9.17 3.09 5.35
C ARG A 127 10.17 3.00 6.48
N TYR A 128 10.69 4.13 6.95
CA TYR A 128 11.72 4.15 7.99
C TYR A 128 11.16 4.35 9.39
N MET A 129 10.09 5.12 9.53
CA MET A 129 9.46 5.38 10.82
C MET A 129 8.55 4.24 11.26
N TRP A 130 7.79 3.67 10.32
CA TRP A 130 6.76 2.67 10.60
C TRP A 130 6.98 1.33 9.91
N GLY A 131 7.71 1.34 8.78
CA GLY A 131 7.84 0.15 7.93
C GLY A 131 9.02 -0.73 8.25
N SER A 132 10.07 -0.20 8.90
CA SER A 132 11.31 -0.95 9.16
C SER A 132 12.02 -0.51 10.43
N ALA A 133 12.98 -1.32 10.88
CA ALA A 133 13.97 -0.95 11.88
C ALA A 133 15.29 -0.61 11.15
N PRO A 134 15.65 0.68 10.98
CA PRO A 134 16.77 1.08 10.12
C PRO A 134 18.13 0.48 10.53
N GLU A 135 18.36 0.28 11.83
CA GLU A 135 19.61 -0.27 12.37
C GLU A 135 19.64 -1.82 12.38
N ALA A 136 18.49 -2.46 12.17
CA ALA A 136 18.39 -3.91 12.10
C ALA A 136 18.79 -4.44 10.71
N THR A 137 19.16 -5.70 10.66
CA THR A 137 19.52 -6.42 9.45
C THR A 137 18.30 -6.66 8.55
N LEU A 138 18.54 -7.02 7.28
CA LEU A 138 17.47 -7.42 6.37
C LEU A 138 16.74 -8.66 6.87
N ALA A 139 17.46 -9.60 7.51
CA ALA A 139 16.88 -10.80 8.10
C ALA A 139 15.93 -10.46 9.25
N GLU A 140 16.30 -9.55 10.14
CA GLU A 140 15.45 -9.09 11.24
C GLU A 140 14.23 -8.32 10.71
N ASN A 141 14.42 -7.44 9.72
CA ASN A 141 13.31 -6.72 9.07
C ASN A 141 12.36 -7.66 8.32
N ALA A 142 12.85 -8.71 7.68
CA ALA A 142 12.05 -9.72 7.00
C ALA A 142 11.25 -10.60 7.98
N LEU A 143 11.71 -10.73 9.24
CA LEU A 143 11.05 -11.51 10.28
C LEU A 143 9.88 -10.76 10.94
N MET A 144 9.84 -9.45 10.90
CA MET A 144 8.82 -8.66 11.59
C MET A 144 7.41 -9.10 11.27
N GLY A 145 6.64 -9.47 12.32
CA GLY A 145 5.28 -10.00 12.22
C GLY A 145 5.20 -11.51 12.01
N PHE A 146 6.34 -12.22 11.95
CA PHE A 146 6.42 -13.68 11.87
C PHE A 146 7.08 -14.28 13.12
N GLU A 147 7.62 -13.47 14.02
CA GLU A 147 8.46 -13.87 15.16
C GLU A 147 7.80 -14.87 16.10
N ASP A 148 6.47 -14.81 16.25
CA ASP A 148 5.71 -15.70 17.14
C ASP A 148 5.16 -16.94 16.41
N THR A 149 5.39 -17.06 15.10
CA THR A 149 4.91 -18.22 14.35
C THR A 149 5.74 -19.47 14.68
N LYS A 150 5.07 -20.63 14.69
CA LYS A 150 5.74 -21.93 14.95
C LYS A 150 6.86 -22.26 13.96
N GLU A 151 6.84 -21.60 12.81
CA GLU A 151 7.87 -21.74 11.79
C GLU A 151 9.20 -21.14 12.24
N PHE A 152 9.17 -19.95 12.80
CA PHE A 152 10.38 -19.20 13.16
C PHE A 152 10.72 -19.29 14.64
N SER A 153 9.74 -19.55 15.51
CA SER A 153 9.94 -19.60 16.96
C SER A 153 9.44 -20.90 17.59
N LYS A 154 10.22 -21.44 18.50
CA LYS A 154 9.81 -22.56 19.36
C LYS A 154 10.14 -22.25 20.81
N ARG A 155 9.10 -22.14 21.66
CA ARG A 155 9.22 -21.81 23.08
C ARG A 155 9.98 -20.47 23.32
N GLY A 156 9.74 -19.47 22.46
CA GLY A 156 10.40 -18.16 22.54
C GLY A 156 11.84 -18.10 22.01
N ILE A 157 12.35 -19.20 21.42
CA ILE A 157 13.70 -19.25 20.83
C ILE A 157 13.56 -19.23 19.31
N LEU A 158 14.14 -18.22 18.66
CA LEU A 158 14.15 -18.06 17.21
C LEU A 158 15.10 -19.08 16.54
N ASN A 159 14.64 -19.63 15.42
CA ASN A 159 15.49 -20.43 14.54
C ASN A 159 16.18 -19.53 13.52
N ILE A 160 17.41 -19.10 13.84
CA ILE A 160 18.19 -18.16 13.01
C ILE A 160 18.43 -18.67 11.59
N GLN A 161 18.57 -19.97 11.40
CA GLN A 161 18.76 -20.55 10.06
C GLN A 161 17.49 -20.35 9.20
N LYS A 162 16.30 -20.60 9.77
CA LYS A 162 15.03 -20.36 9.07
C LYS A 162 14.81 -18.89 8.78
N VAL A 163 15.09 -18.01 9.75
CA VAL A 163 15.02 -16.55 9.57
C VAL A 163 15.91 -16.09 8.41
N THR A 164 17.16 -16.56 8.38
CA THR A 164 18.11 -16.22 7.30
C THR A 164 17.65 -16.77 5.95
N SER A 165 17.10 -17.98 5.91
CA SER A 165 16.60 -18.60 4.68
C SER A 165 15.37 -17.85 4.15
N HIS A 166 14.43 -17.48 5.01
CA HIS A 166 13.27 -16.66 4.67
C HIS A 166 13.68 -15.31 4.07
N ALA A 167 14.60 -14.60 4.72
CA ALA A 167 15.12 -13.35 4.20
C ALA A 167 15.77 -13.49 2.81
N LYS A 168 16.56 -14.56 2.58
CA LYS A 168 17.13 -14.87 1.26
C LYS A 168 16.06 -15.09 0.21
N GLU A 169 15.00 -15.81 0.55
CA GLU A 169 13.87 -16.07 -0.34
C GLU A 169 13.17 -14.75 -0.73
N LEU A 170 12.83 -13.91 0.26
CA LEU A 170 12.21 -12.62 0.01
C LEU A 170 13.09 -11.69 -0.83
N ILE A 171 14.39 -11.61 -0.52
CA ILE A 171 15.38 -10.83 -1.26
C ILE A 171 15.41 -11.28 -2.73
N SER A 172 15.44 -12.57 -2.98
CA SER A 172 15.46 -13.15 -4.33
C SER A 172 14.14 -12.95 -5.07
N LYS A 173 13.01 -13.31 -4.45
CA LYS A 173 11.67 -13.24 -5.06
C LYS A 173 11.26 -11.82 -5.42
N PHE A 174 11.63 -10.84 -4.59
CA PHE A 174 11.27 -9.44 -4.79
C PHE A 174 12.40 -8.61 -5.44
N LEU A 175 13.43 -9.28 -5.94
CA LEU A 175 14.54 -8.64 -6.65
C LEU A 175 15.16 -7.48 -5.84
N VAL A 176 15.33 -7.66 -4.54
CA VAL A 176 15.99 -6.71 -3.66
C VAL A 176 17.49 -6.78 -3.94
N LYS A 177 18.10 -5.65 -4.29
CA LYS A 177 19.56 -5.57 -4.45
C LYS A 177 20.20 -5.39 -3.08
N ALA A 178 20.77 -6.46 -2.57
CA ALA A 178 21.43 -6.52 -1.28
C ALA A 178 22.64 -7.47 -1.34
N ASP A 179 23.66 -7.18 -0.57
CA ASP A 179 24.88 -8.01 -0.51
C ASP A 179 24.66 -9.29 0.30
N SER A 180 23.92 -9.18 1.40
CA SER A 180 23.59 -10.30 2.27
C SER A 180 22.38 -10.00 3.15
N PRO A 181 21.70 -11.04 3.71
CA PRO A 181 20.67 -10.84 4.74
C PRO A 181 21.15 -10.17 6.02
N SER A 182 22.47 -10.14 6.27
CA SER A 182 23.07 -9.50 7.44
C SER A 182 23.32 -8.00 7.24
N GLN A 183 23.15 -7.48 6.02
CA GLN A 183 23.23 -6.05 5.73
C GLN A 183 22.12 -5.30 6.46
N LYS A 184 22.39 -4.07 6.93
CA LYS A 184 21.37 -3.20 7.53
C LYS A 184 20.47 -2.60 6.48
N ILE A 185 19.16 -2.51 6.77
CA ILE A 185 18.18 -1.99 5.78
C ILE A 185 18.45 -0.53 5.41
N LYS A 186 18.99 0.29 6.29
CA LYS A 186 19.36 1.69 6.02
C LYS A 186 20.46 1.84 4.94
N GLU A 187 21.21 0.79 4.67
CA GLU A 187 22.27 0.77 3.64
C GLU A 187 21.72 0.52 2.24
N LEU A 188 20.45 0.12 2.14
CA LEU A 188 19.79 -0.07 0.86
C LEU A 188 19.35 1.28 0.25
N SER A 189 19.22 1.30 -1.07
CA SER A 189 18.46 2.38 -1.71
C SER A 189 16.99 2.34 -1.28
N GLY A 190 16.31 3.51 -1.32
CA GLY A 190 14.90 3.61 -0.93
C GLY A 190 14.01 2.60 -1.65
N GLY A 191 14.23 2.35 -2.95
CA GLY A 191 13.48 1.36 -3.71
C GLY A 191 13.73 -0.08 -3.27
N ASN A 192 14.96 -0.44 -2.87
CA ASN A 192 15.24 -1.78 -2.37
C ASN A 192 14.73 -1.98 -0.94
N ALA A 193 14.80 -0.97 -0.07
CA ALA A 193 14.18 -1.02 1.24
C ALA A 193 12.65 -1.21 1.13
N GLN A 194 12.01 -0.45 0.24
CA GLN A 194 10.56 -0.58 -0.03
C GLN A 194 10.19 -1.97 -0.56
N LYS A 195 10.97 -2.52 -1.48
CA LYS A 195 10.76 -3.90 -1.98
C LYS A 195 10.82 -4.94 -0.86
N LEU A 196 11.73 -4.80 0.12
CA LEU A 196 11.79 -5.72 1.25
C LEU A 196 10.56 -5.60 2.16
N ILE A 197 10.09 -4.37 2.42
CA ILE A 197 8.87 -4.13 3.21
C ILE A 197 7.66 -4.75 2.50
N VAL A 198 7.50 -4.49 1.20
CA VAL A 198 6.44 -5.09 0.38
C VAL A 198 6.54 -6.61 0.39
N ALA A 199 7.75 -7.16 0.23
CA ALA A 199 8.00 -8.61 0.26
C ALA A 199 7.52 -9.25 1.56
N ARG A 200 7.86 -8.65 2.70
CA ARG A 200 7.44 -9.10 4.02
C ARG A 200 5.92 -9.11 4.17
N GLU A 201 5.26 -8.00 3.82
CA GLU A 201 3.81 -7.89 3.96
C GLU A 201 3.07 -8.81 2.98
N MET A 202 3.58 -9.02 1.77
CA MET A 202 3.01 -9.97 0.80
C MET A 202 3.19 -11.44 1.25
N ALA A 203 4.29 -11.75 1.94
CA ALA A 203 4.55 -13.10 2.45
C ALA A 203 3.59 -13.53 3.58
N MET A 204 2.82 -12.62 4.14
CA MET A 204 1.80 -12.95 5.14
C MET A 204 0.56 -13.64 4.55
N GLU A 205 0.44 -13.70 3.22
CA GLU A 205 -0.65 -14.37 2.50
C GLU A 205 -2.05 -13.98 3.02
N THR A 206 -2.22 -12.71 3.40
CA THR A 206 -3.48 -12.18 3.90
C THR A 206 -4.47 -11.88 2.77
N PRO A 207 -5.80 -12.02 2.99
CA PRO A 207 -6.81 -11.69 1.98
C PRO A 207 -6.90 -10.19 1.67
N LEU A 208 -6.36 -9.32 2.54
CA LEU A 208 -6.31 -7.88 2.34
C LEU A 208 -4.91 -7.35 2.63
N ILE A 209 -4.38 -6.54 1.70
CA ILE A 209 -3.24 -5.68 1.97
C ILE A 209 -3.64 -4.22 1.88
N ILE A 210 -3.25 -3.43 2.87
CA ILE A 210 -3.38 -1.97 2.87
C ILE A 210 -2.03 -1.42 2.44
N ALA A 211 -1.98 -0.73 1.31
CA ALA A 211 -0.76 -0.16 0.75
C ALA A 211 -0.85 1.37 0.77
N CYS A 212 -0.11 1.98 1.70
CA CYS A 212 -0.06 3.43 1.85
C CYS A 212 1.23 3.97 1.24
N GLU A 213 1.10 4.89 0.27
CA GLU A 213 2.22 5.52 -0.44
C GLU A 213 3.28 4.48 -0.89
N PRO A 214 2.86 3.35 -1.51
CA PRO A 214 3.75 2.22 -1.72
C PRO A 214 4.92 2.53 -2.64
N THR A 215 4.81 3.58 -3.45
CA THR A 215 5.81 3.98 -4.46
C THR A 215 6.47 5.32 -4.17
N ARG A 216 6.18 5.94 -3.03
CA ARG A 216 6.69 7.26 -2.69
C ARG A 216 8.22 7.27 -2.60
N GLY A 217 8.85 8.17 -3.39
CA GLY A 217 10.30 8.43 -3.32
C GLY A 217 11.18 7.24 -3.71
N ILE A 218 10.74 6.44 -4.68
CA ILE A 218 11.51 5.35 -5.27
C ILE A 218 11.65 5.53 -6.79
N ASP A 219 12.54 4.76 -7.39
CA ASP A 219 12.77 4.81 -8.83
C ASP A 219 11.67 4.12 -9.65
N ILE A 220 11.52 4.51 -10.92
CA ILE A 220 10.48 4.02 -11.83
C ILE A 220 10.47 2.48 -11.93
N GLY A 221 11.64 1.84 -11.92
CA GLY A 221 11.72 0.37 -12.02
C GLY A 221 11.19 -0.31 -10.75
N ALA A 222 11.36 0.31 -9.58
CA ALA A 222 10.78 -0.17 -8.33
C ALA A 222 9.26 0.11 -8.28
N ILE A 223 8.79 1.27 -8.79
CA ILE A 223 7.37 1.59 -8.91
C ILE A 223 6.64 0.50 -9.71
N GLU A 224 7.10 0.22 -10.93
CA GLU A 224 6.48 -0.79 -11.79
C GLU A 224 6.44 -2.17 -11.12
N PHE A 225 7.55 -2.56 -10.47
CA PHE A 225 7.62 -3.84 -9.78
C PHE A 225 6.57 -3.94 -8.66
N ILE A 226 6.42 -2.88 -7.85
CA ILE A 226 5.45 -2.86 -6.75
C ILE A 226 4.01 -2.88 -7.29
N HIS A 227 3.73 -2.11 -8.34
CA HIS A 227 2.44 -2.14 -9.02
C HIS A 227 2.09 -3.55 -9.52
N ASP A 228 3.06 -4.25 -10.15
CA ASP A 228 2.87 -5.63 -10.62
C ASP A 228 2.53 -6.57 -9.45
N GLN A 229 3.17 -6.40 -8.27
CA GLN A 229 2.86 -7.21 -7.10
C GLN A 229 1.43 -6.95 -6.58
N LEU A 230 0.99 -5.67 -6.50
CA LEU A 230 -0.36 -5.32 -6.07
C LEU A 230 -1.42 -5.89 -7.03
N VAL A 231 -1.20 -5.75 -8.33
CA VAL A 231 -2.09 -6.31 -9.37
C VAL A 231 -2.09 -7.84 -9.35
N ALA A 232 -0.94 -8.48 -9.17
CA ALA A 232 -0.86 -9.93 -9.04
C ALA A 232 -1.65 -10.44 -7.83
N LYS A 233 -1.56 -9.74 -6.68
CA LYS A 233 -2.34 -10.06 -5.48
C LYS A 233 -3.84 -9.96 -5.75
N ARG A 234 -4.30 -8.88 -6.37
CA ARG A 234 -5.70 -8.71 -6.80
C ARG A 234 -6.14 -9.84 -7.73
N ASN A 235 -5.30 -10.21 -8.70
CA ASN A 235 -5.64 -11.22 -9.70
C ASN A 235 -5.69 -12.64 -9.10
N SER A 236 -4.95 -12.92 -8.03
CA SER A 236 -5.03 -14.18 -7.27
C SER A 236 -6.33 -14.31 -6.45
N GLY A 237 -7.12 -13.23 -6.32
CA GLY A 237 -8.39 -13.22 -5.60
C GLY A 237 -8.35 -12.48 -4.27
N ASP A 238 -7.19 -12.03 -3.84
CA ASP A 238 -7.02 -11.17 -2.69
C ASP A 238 -7.36 -9.70 -3.02
N SER A 239 -7.39 -8.85 -2.02
CA SER A 239 -7.82 -7.46 -2.16
C SER A 239 -6.73 -6.48 -1.74
N VAL A 240 -6.80 -5.28 -2.28
CA VAL A 240 -5.87 -4.20 -1.97
C VAL A 240 -6.65 -2.94 -1.62
N LEU A 241 -6.31 -2.29 -0.50
CA LEU A 241 -6.67 -0.90 -0.24
C LEU A 241 -5.43 -0.05 -0.55
N LEU A 242 -5.52 0.74 -1.61
CA LEU A 242 -4.43 1.61 -2.07
C LEU A 242 -4.69 3.05 -1.62
N VAL A 243 -3.76 3.62 -0.88
CA VAL A 243 -3.77 5.04 -0.51
C VAL A 243 -2.54 5.67 -1.12
N SER A 244 -2.72 6.65 -1.98
CA SER A 244 -1.62 7.35 -2.64
C SER A 244 -1.97 8.82 -2.89
N SER A 245 -0.98 9.67 -2.72
CA SER A 245 -1.03 11.08 -3.14
C SER A 245 -0.83 11.25 -4.66
N GLU A 246 -0.31 10.22 -5.32
CA GLU A 246 -0.14 10.19 -6.78
C GLU A 246 -1.45 9.76 -7.46
N LEU A 247 -2.14 10.74 -8.05
CA LEU A 247 -3.45 10.52 -8.65
C LEU A 247 -3.42 9.51 -9.80
N SER A 248 -2.35 9.54 -10.60
CA SER A 248 -2.13 8.55 -11.66
C SER A 248 -2.04 7.12 -11.13
N GLU A 249 -1.37 6.89 -9.99
CA GLU A 249 -1.28 5.57 -9.37
C GLU A 249 -2.67 5.05 -8.96
N ILE A 250 -3.49 5.91 -8.33
CA ILE A 250 -4.87 5.59 -7.95
C ILE A 250 -5.70 5.24 -9.18
N MET A 251 -5.65 6.06 -10.24
CA MET A 251 -6.45 5.86 -11.46
C MET A 251 -6.03 4.62 -12.24
N ASP A 252 -4.73 4.35 -12.32
CA ASP A 252 -4.19 3.24 -13.10
C ASP A 252 -4.45 1.88 -12.45
N LEU A 253 -4.40 1.81 -11.11
CA LEU A 253 -4.46 0.53 -10.41
C LEU A 253 -5.85 0.18 -9.87
N SER A 254 -6.66 1.18 -9.48
CA SER A 254 -7.89 0.92 -8.74
C SER A 254 -9.03 0.45 -9.62
N ASP A 255 -9.79 -0.53 -9.16
CA ASP A 255 -11.07 -0.93 -9.77
C ASP A 255 -12.19 0.04 -9.37
N ARG A 256 -12.05 0.65 -8.17
CA ARG A 256 -12.97 1.60 -7.59
C ARG A 256 -12.21 2.61 -6.73
N ILE A 257 -12.64 3.87 -6.74
CA ILE A 257 -11.97 4.97 -6.07
C ILE A 257 -12.94 5.64 -5.11
N TYR A 258 -12.55 5.79 -3.85
CA TYR A 258 -13.17 6.70 -2.91
C TYR A 258 -12.38 8.00 -2.86
N VAL A 259 -13.09 9.12 -2.76
CA VAL A 259 -12.47 10.42 -2.51
C VAL A 259 -12.76 10.84 -1.09
N ILE A 260 -11.71 11.17 -0.34
CA ILE A 260 -11.83 11.70 1.02
C ILE A 260 -11.43 13.18 1.04
N TYR A 261 -12.26 13.97 1.71
CA TYR A 261 -12.03 15.39 1.94
C TYR A 261 -12.57 15.79 3.33
N ASP A 262 -11.77 16.52 4.11
CA ASP A 262 -12.08 16.98 5.49
C ASP A 262 -12.70 15.87 6.37
N GLY A 263 -12.13 14.67 6.30
CA GLY A 263 -12.55 13.51 7.10
C GLY A 263 -13.82 12.80 6.64
N GLU A 264 -14.37 13.12 5.47
CA GLU A 264 -15.57 12.51 4.91
C GLU A 264 -15.32 11.89 3.53
N ILE A 265 -16.04 10.82 3.19
CA ILE A 265 -16.08 10.31 1.82
C ILE A 265 -17.05 11.19 1.01
N VAL A 266 -16.48 11.93 0.06
CA VAL A 266 -17.23 12.87 -0.79
C VAL A 266 -17.59 12.30 -2.17
N GLY A 267 -17.08 11.12 -2.51
CA GLY A 267 -17.40 10.44 -3.77
C GLY A 267 -16.91 9.01 -3.83
N GLU A 268 -17.59 8.20 -4.65
CA GLU A 268 -17.24 6.83 -5.00
C GLU A 268 -17.38 6.67 -6.52
N PHE A 269 -16.32 6.19 -7.17
CA PHE A 269 -16.24 6.10 -8.62
C PHE A 269 -15.68 4.74 -9.06
N LYS A 270 -16.24 4.18 -10.13
CA LYS A 270 -15.65 3.03 -10.82
C LYS A 270 -14.48 3.50 -11.69
N ARG A 271 -13.55 2.60 -11.98
CA ARG A 271 -12.48 2.85 -12.95
C ARG A 271 -13.04 3.45 -14.24
N GLY A 272 -12.42 4.52 -14.72
CA GLY A 272 -12.78 5.18 -15.98
C GLY A 272 -14.10 5.98 -15.95
N SER A 273 -14.82 6.05 -14.81
CA SER A 273 -16.06 6.83 -14.72
C SER A 273 -15.84 8.29 -14.30
N ILE A 274 -14.61 8.68 -14.00
CA ILE A 274 -14.21 10.05 -13.64
C ILE A 274 -12.84 10.34 -14.25
N ASP A 275 -12.64 11.57 -14.70
CA ASP A 275 -11.33 12.02 -15.17
C ASP A 275 -10.45 12.59 -14.04
N GLU A 276 -9.16 12.75 -14.33
CA GLU A 276 -8.17 13.23 -13.38
C GLU A 276 -8.49 14.63 -12.84
N LYS A 277 -9.00 15.51 -13.69
CA LYS A 277 -9.33 16.90 -13.31
C LYS A 277 -10.52 16.97 -12.36
N ALA A 278 -11.59 16.20 -12.65
CA ALA A 278 -12.77 16.13 -11.79
C ALA A 278 -12.44 15.46 -10.45
N LEU A 279 -11.62 14.39 -10.47
CA LEU A 279 -11.15 13.73 -9.25
C LEU A 279 -10.31 14.69 -8.39
N GLY A 280 -9.34 15.41 -9.00
CA GLY A 280 -8.53 16.41 -8.33
C GLY A 280 -9.36 17.55 -7.72
N LEU A 281 -10.43 17.97 -8.39
CA LEU A 281 -11.34 19.01 -7.86
C LEU A 281 -12.05 18.54 -6.58
N LEU A 282 -12.52 17.30 -6.54
CA LEU A 282 -13.17 16.73 -5.34
C LEU A 282 -12.18 16.59 -4.17
N MET A 283 -10.92 16.27 -4.44
CA MET A 283 -9.88 16.12 -3.41
C MET A 283 -9.59 17.45 -2.66
N VAL A 284 -9.93 18.60 -3.25
CA VAL A 284 -9.77 19.92 -2.63
C VAL A 284 -11.11 20.55 -2.20
N GLY A 285 -12.18 19.76 -2.13
CA GLY A 285 -13.49 20.21 -1.66
C GLY A 285 -14.34 20.93 -2.71
N GLY A 286 -13.94 20.89 -3.98
CA GLY A 286 -14.77 21.37 -5.08
C GLY A 286 -15.99 20.48 -5.29
N LYS A 287 -17.09 21.04 -5.77
CA LYS A 287 -18.28 20.26 -6.15
C LYS A 287 -18.16 19.84 -7.62
N ASN A 288 -18.41 18.57 -7.89
CA ASN A 288 -18.57 18.11 -9.26
C ASN A 288 -19.91 18.67 -9.79
N ASN A 289 -19.86 19.65 -10.68
CA ASN A 289 -21.05 20.29 -11.28
C ASN A 289 -21.56 19.53 -12.53
N GLU A 290 -21.03 18.37 -12.84
CA GLU A 290 -21.57 17.54 -13.90
C GLU A 290 -22.72 16.66 -13.36
N LYS A 291 -23.95 17.08 -13.73
CA LYS A 291 -25.18 16.29 -13.67
C LYS A 291 -25.34 15.54 -14.98
#